data_3214069005ab69081215b3f41ecb16da
#
_entry.id   3214069005ab69081215b3f41ecb16da
#
_cell.length_a   1.000
_cell.length_b   1.000
_cell.length_c   1.000
_cell.angle_alpha   90.00
_cell.angle_beta   90.00
_cell.angle_gamma   90.00
#
_symmetry.space_group_name_H-M   'P 1'
#
loop_
_entity.id
_entity.type
_entity.pdbx_description
1 polymer ?
#
loop_
_entity_poly.entity_id
_entity_poly.type
_entity_poly.pdbx_seq_one_letter_code
_entity_poly.pdbx_strand_id
1 'polypeptide(L)'
;MNAQKFEGRAEFQRLLVETLAWAAAQGCREIHAWDASFVDWPLSDANALTALTTWAGHGRQLYLLAQQYEDVQRRHTRFVRWRRDFGHCVTARAVEPELKLDGAPESLLLAVGADGPVVLRLFDRHLWRGEISRDAGARLRALEWFDALAQRSSESFAPTTLGL
;
A
#
# COMPACT_ATOMS: atom_id res chain seq x y z
N MET A 1 -19.88 1.31 6.78
CA MET A 1 -20.33 0.98 8.12
C MET A 1 -19.13 0.42 8.87
N ASN A 2 -19.04 0.46 10.11
CA ASN A 2 -17.98 -0.16 10.90
C ASN A 2 -16.57 0.34 10.61
N ALA A 3 -16.39 1.67 10.56
CA ALA A 3 -15.06 2.24 10.60
C ALA A 3 -14.55 2.15 12.05
N GLN A 4 -13.37 1.59 12.23
CA GLN A 4 -12.69 1.53 13.51
C GLN A 4 -11.51 2.49 13.50
N LYS A 5 -11.47 3.37 14.48
CA LYS A 5 -10.36 4.31 14.61
C LYS A 5 -9.19 3.65 15.33
N PHE A 6 -7.99 4.05 14.95
CA PHE A 6 -6.78 3.60 15.62
C PHE A 6 -5.87 4.78 15.89
N GLU A 7 -4.93 4.59 16.80
CA GLU A 7 -3.91 5.56 17.12
C GLU A 7 -2.63 4.84 17.50
N GLY A 8 -1.50 5.36 17.03
CA GLY A 8 -0.18 4.83 17.35
C GLY A 8 0.50 4.16 16.16
N ARG A 9 1.82 4.37 16.07
CA ARG A 9 2.62 3.82 14.97
C ARG A 9 2.60 2.30 14.95
N ALA A 10 2.77 1.67 16.11
CA ALA A 10 2.77 0.21 16.21
C ALA A 10 1.42 -0.37 15.79
N GLU A 11 0.33 0.29 16.17
CA GLU A 11 -1.01 -0.14 15.79
C GLU A 11 -1.23 -0.02 14.29
N PHE A 12 -0.77 1.08 13.69
CA PHE A 12 -0.84 1.26 12.24
C PHE A 12 -0.09 0.13 11.51
N GLN A 13 1.13 -0.17 11.96
CA GLN A 13 1.95 -1.22 11.35
C GLN A 13 1.32 -2.60 11.53
N ARG A 14 0.75 -2.86 12.70
CA ARG A 14 0.05 -4.13 12.97
C ARG A 14 -1.13 -4.31 12.00
N LEU A 15 -1.91 -3.27 11.81
CA LEU A 15 -3.07 -3.31 10.92
C LEU A 15 -2.66 -3.49 9.46
N LEU A 16 -1.54 -2.91 9.04
CA LEU A 16 -1.00 -3.14 7.71
C LEU A 16 -0.67 -4.62 7.48
N VAL A 17 0.03 -5.23 8.43
CA VAL A 17 0.40 -6.65 8.33
C VAL A 17 -0.84 -7.54 8.33
N GLU A 18 -1.81 -7.27 9.21
CA GLU A 18 -3.05 -8.02 9.26
C GLU A 18 -3.84 -7.91 7.97
N THR A 19 -3.89 -6.71 7.38
CA THR A 19 -4.62 -6.50 6.13
C THR A 19 -3.96 -7.24 4.98
N LEU A 20 -2.62 -7.24 4.92
CA LEU A 20 -1.91 -8.01 3.90
C LEU A 20 -2.15 -9.52 4.05
N ALA A 21 -2.14 -10.02 5.28
CA ALA A 21 -2.43 -11.43 5.55
C ALA A 21 -3.87 -11.78 5.17
N TRP A 22 -4.81 -10.89 5.49
CA TRP A 22 -6.21 -11.03 5.10
C TRP A 22 -6.35 -11.07 3.57
N ALA A 23 -5.66 -10.16 2.87
CA ALA A 23 -5.70 -10.11 1.41
C ALA A 23 -5.18 -11.41 0.78
N ALA A 24 -4.13 -11.98 1.36
CA ALA A 24 -3.58 -13.26 0.93
C ALA A 24 -4.60 -14.40 1.14
N ALA A 25 -5.22 -14.45 2.32
CA ALA A 25 -6.22 -15.46 2.65
C ALA A 25 -7.46 -15.36 1.77
N GLN A 26 -7.90 -14.13 1.45
CA GLN A 26 -9.06 -13.88 0.62
C GLN A 26 -8.80 -14.02 -0.88
N GLY A 27 -7.54 -14.13 -1.27
CA GLY A 27 -7.17 -14.19 -2.67
C GLY A 27 -7.50 -12.91 -3.43
N CYS A 28 -7.31 -11.76 -2.80
CA CYS A 28 -7.59 -10.47 -3.44
C CYS A 28 -6.78 -10.32 -4.72
N ARG A 29 -7.42 -9.93 -5.81
CA ARG A 29 -6.72 -9.78 -7.09
C ARG A 29 -5.90 -8.52 -7.17
N GLU A 30 -6.38 -7.45 -6.54
CA GLU A 30 -5.72 -6.15 -6.59
C GLU A 30 -5.56 -5.58 -5.19
N ILE A 31 -4.40 -5.03 -4.95
CA ILE A 31 -4.11 -4.26 -3.74
C ILE A 31 -3.60 -2.91 -4.20
N HIS A 32 -4.15 -1.83 -3.62
CA HIS A 32 -3.74 -0.47 -3.91
C HIS A 32 -3.11 0.12 -2.65
N ALA A 33 -1.92 0.69 -2.80
CA ALA A 33 -1.17 1.23 -1.67
C ALA A 33 -0.60 2.59 -2.02
N TRP A 34 -0.78 3.54 -1.10
CA TRP A 34 -0.23 4.88 -1.21
C TRP A 34 0.47 5.26 0.09
N ASP A 35 1.66 5.80 -0.04
CA ASP A 35 2.37 6.46 1.04
C ASP A 35 3.40 7.40 0.40
N ALA A 36 3.81 8.43 1.12
CA ALA A 36 4.81 9.35 0.58
C ALA A 36 6.12 8.64 0.22
N SER A 37 6.55 7.68 1.03
CA SER A 37 7.83 6.99 0.84
C SER A 37 7.79 5.49 1.17
N PHE A 38 6.75 5.00 1.83
CA PHE A 38 6.62 3.64 2.36
C PHE A 38 7.67 3.28 3.42
N VAL A 39 8.49 4.23 3.87
CA VAL A 39 9.58 3.94 4.79
C VAL A 39 9.07 3.48 6.17
N ASP A 40 7.91 3.96 6.59
CA ASP A 40 7.32 3.60 7.87
C ASP A 40 6.41 2.38 7.81
N TRP A 41 6.19 1.83 6.64
CA TRP A 41 5.47 0.58 6.49
C TRP A 41 6.36 -0.59 6.93
N PRO A 42 5.80 -1.66 7.52
CA PRO A 42 6.61 -2.77 8.05
C PRO A 42 7.08 -3.73 6.96
N LEU A 43 7.77 -3.19 5.95
CA LEU A 43 8.15 -3.94 4.76
C LEU A 43 9.39 -4.82 4.96
N SER A 44 10.07 -4.68 6.11
CA SER A 44 11.14 -5.59 6.50
C SER A 44 10.65 -6.70 7.44
N ASP A 45 9.39 -6.62 7.88
CA ASP A 45 8.81 -7.60 8.79
C ASP A 45 8.58 -8.94 8.08
N ALA A 46 8.97 -10.02 8.74
CA ALA A 46 8.85 -11.36 8.18
C ALA A 46 7.40 -11.72 7.87
N ASN A 47 6.46 -11.32 8.73
CA ASN A 47 5.04 -11.62 8.53
C ASN A 47 4.47 -10.86 7.33
N ALA A 48 4.88 -9.61 7.14
CA ALA A 48 4.47 -8.83 5.98
C ALA A 48 4.97 -9.46 4.68
N LEU A 49 6.23 -9.85 4.66
CA LEU A 49 6.84 -10.47 3.47
C LEU A 49 6.26 -11.84 3.18
N THR A 50 5.96 -12.63 4.22
CA THR A 50 5.27 -13.91 4.06
C THR A 50 3.88 -13.70 3.47
N ALA A 51 3.14 -12.72 3.96
CA ALA A 51 1.81 -12.40 3.45
C ALA A 51 1.88 -12.00 1.97
N LEU A 52 2.81 -11.13 1.62
CA LEU A 52 2.99 -10.70 0.23
C LEU A 52 3.38 -11.86 -0.68
N THR A 53 4.27 -12.74 -0.22
CA THR A 53 4.70 -13.90 -0.99
C THR A 53 3.55 -14.88 -1.21
N THR A 54 2.76 -15.13 -0.16
CA THR A 54 1.58 -16.00 -0.24
C THR A 54 0.53 -15.41 -1.18
N TRP A 55 0.36 -14.09 -1.12
CA TRP A 55 -0.61 -13.38 -1.96
C TRP A 55 -0.20 -13.36 -3.43
N ALA A 56 1.09 -13.14 -3.70
CA ALA A 56 1.59 -12.98 -5.06
C ALA A 56 1.32 -14.23 -5.90
N GLY A 57 0.91 -14.03 -7.12
CA GLY A 57 0.61 -15.14 -8.00
C GLY A 57 0.03 -14.67 -9.32
N HIS A 58 -0.36 -15.63 -10.13
CA HIS A 58 -0.91 -15.32 -11.43
C HIS A 58 -2.22 -14.52 -11.31
N GLY A 59 -2.31 -13.43 -12.08
CA GLY A 59 -3.50 -12.59 -12.07
C GLY A 59 -3.61 -11.64 -10.88
N ARG A 60 -2.55 -11.51 -10.07
CA ARG A 60 -2.52 -10.61 -8.91
C ARG A 60 -1.73 -9.36 -9.24
N GLN A 61 -2.17 -8.21 -8.71
CA GLN A 61 -1.49 -6.95 -8.98
C GLN A 61 -1.49 -6.06 -7.74
N LEU A 62 -0.29 -5.61 -7.36
CA LEU A 62 -0.08 -4.62 -6.32
C LEU A 62 0.27 -3.29 -6.99
N TYR A 63 -0.56 -2.27 -6.76
CA TYR A 63 -0.34 -0.93 -7.28
C TYR A 63 0.24 -0.05 -6.18
N LEU A 64 1.46 0.43 -6.38
CA LEU A 64 2.13 1.32 -5.45
C LEU A 64 2.20 2.74 -6.01
N LEU A 65 1.81 3.71 -5.19
CA LEU A 65 2.01 5.13 -5.47
C LEU A 65 2.79 5.74 -4.32
N ALA A 66 3.83 6.51 -4.65
CA ALA A 66 4.64 7.22 -3.66
C ALA A 66 5.18 8.49 -4.28
N GLN A 67 5.69 9.40 -3.45
CA GLN A 67 6.42 10.56 -3.94
C GLN A 67 7.84 10.18 -4.33
N GLN A 68 8.45 9.23 -3.61
CA GLN A 68 9.79 8.74 -3.91
C GLN A 68 9.96 7.34 -3.33
N TYR A 69 10.92 6.59 -3.84
CA TYR A 69 11.21 5.22 -3.40
C TYR A 69 12.64 5.05 -2.90
N GLU A 70 13.42 6.12 -2.79
CA GLU A 70 14.80 6.04 -2.32
C GLU A 70 14.89 5.54 -0.88
N ASP A 71 14.00 6.01 -0.02
CA ASP A 71 14.02 5.64 1.39
C ASP A 71 13.66 4.17 1.59
N VAL A 72 12.64 3.67 0.90
CA VAL A 72 12.25 2.27 1.01
C VAL A 72 13.35 1.36 0.47
N GLN A 73 14.02 1.77 -0.58
CA GLN A 73 15.12 0.99 -1.15
C GLN A 73 16.29 0.88 -0.19
N ARG A 74 16.58 1.94 0.56
CA ARG A 74 17.66 1.92 1.54
C ARG A 74 17.31 1.17 2.82
N ARG A 75 16.06 1.33 3.29
CA ARG A 75 15.63 0.82 4.59
C ARG A 75 15.06 -0.59 4.54
N HIS A 76 14.45 -0.97 3.41
CA HIS A 76 13.71 -2.23 3.30
C HIS A 76 14.27 -3.09 2.18
N THR A 77 15.51 -3.52 2.32
CA THR A 77 16.20 -4.31 1.30
C THR A 77 15.52 -5.63 1.00
N ARG A 78 14.86 -6.24 2.00
CA ARG A 78 14.11 -7.48 1.79
C ARG A 78 12.89 -7.25 0.89
N PHE A 79 12.22 -6.12 1.06
CA PHE A 79 11.10 -5.75 0.22
C PHE A 79 11.56 -5.46 -1.22
N VAL A 80 12.71 -4.82 -1.39
CA VAL A 80 13.29 -4.58 -2.71
C VAL A 80 13.54 -5.90 -3.42
N ARG A 81 14.07 -6.89 -2.70
CA ARG A 81 14.29 -8.23 -3.24
C ARG A 81 12.97 -8.88 -3.63
N TRP A 82 11.97 -8.79 -2.76
CA TRP A 82 10.64 -9.32 -3.05
C TRP A 82 10.05 -8.66 -4.29
N ARG A 83 10.19 -7.33 -4.41
CA ARG A 83 9.73 -6.55 -5.56
C ARG A 83 10.38 -7.04 -6.85
N ARG A 84 11.67 -7.34 -6.79
CA ARG A 84 12.39 -7.87 -7.94
C ARG A 84 11.90 -9.27 -8.31
N ASP A 85 11.75 -10.14 -7.32
CA ASP A 85 11.37 -11.53 -7.55
C ASP A 85 9.93 -11.67 -8.05
N PHE A 86 9.05 -10.76 -7.64
CA PHE A 86 7.64 -10.75 -8.03
C PHE A 86 7.30 -9.53 -8.90
N GLY A 87 8.25 -9.12 -9.74
CA GLY A 87 8.11 -7.91 -10.54
C GLY A 87 6.85 -7.85 -11.39
N HIS A 88 6.39 -8.97 -11.88
CA HIS A 88 5.19 -9.06 -12.72
C HIS A 88 3.89 -8.79 -11.93
N CYS A 89 3.93 -8.87 -10.61
CA CYS A 89 2.77 -8.62 -9.75
C CYS A 89 2.73 -7.18 -9.22
N VAL A 90 3.70 -6.33 -9.57
CA VAL A 90 3.82 -5.01 -8.96
C VAL A 90 3.94 -3.93 -10.03
N THR A 91 3.11 -2.91 -9.91
CA THR A 91 3.22 -1.68 -10.67
C THR A 91 3.52 -0.56 -9.68
N ALA A 92 4.67 0.08 -9.81
CA ALA A 92 5.08 1.16 -8.92
C ALA A 92 5.20 2.45 -9.71
N ARG A 93 4.60 3.53 -9.20
CA ARG A 93 4.60 4.83 -9.86
C ARG A 93 4.88 5.92 -8.83
N ALA A 94 5.45 7.02 -9.30
CA ALA A 94 5.78 8.16 -8.47
C ALA A 94 4.98 9.38 -8.88
N VAL A 95 4.50 10.13 -7.89
CA VAL A 95 3.81 11.40 -8.09
C VAL A 95 4.71 12.54 -7.65
N GLU A 96 4.50 13.71 -8.24
CA GLU A 96 5.28 14.89 -7.87
C GLU A 96 4.97 15.30 -6.43
N PRO A 97 5.99 15.67 -5.63
CA PRO A 97 5.79 16.05 -4.23
C PRO A 97 4.81 17.23 -4.03
N GLU A 98 4.70 18.10 -5.02
CA GLU A 98 3.82 19.26 -4.95
C GLU A 98 2.36 18.92 -5.19
N LEU A 99 2.09 17.74 -5.75
CA LEU A 99 0.72 17.34 -6.05
C LEU A 99 -0.03 17.03 -4.76
N LYS A 100 -1.12 17.77 -4.52
CA LYS A 100 -1.98 17.58 -3.37
C LYS A 100 -3.41 17.49 -3.85
N LEU A 101 -4.13 16.51 -3.32
CA LEU A 101 -5.56 16.35 -3.57
C LEU A 101 -6.30 16.54 -2.25
N ASP A 102 -7.41 17.27 -2.31
CA ASP A 102 -8.22 17.54 -1.12
C ASP A 102 -8.72 16.23 -0.50
N GLY A 103 -8.65 16.15 0.82
CA GLY A 103 -9.11 14.99 1.54
C GLY A 103 -8.19 13.78 1.43
N ALA A 104 -6.99 13.98 0.90
CA ALA A 104 -6.04 12.88 0.72
C ALA A 104 -5.58 12.29 2.05
N PRO A 105 -5.55 10.97 2.21
CA PRO A 105 -4.93 10.37 3.36
C PRO A 105 -3.40 10.47 3.26
N GLU A 106 -2.72 10.42 4.40
CA GLU A 106 -1.27 10.37 4.43
C GLU A 106 -0.74 9.00 4.01
N SER A 107 -1.55 7.95 4.23
CA SER A 107 -1.23 6.60 3.82
C SER A 107 -2.52 5.83 3.57
N LEU A 108 -2.49 4.91 2.61
CA LEU A 108 -3.67 4.15 2.21
C LEU A 108 -3.28 2.73 1.84
N LEU A 109 -4.04 1.77 2.34
CA LEU A 109 -4.00 0.39 1.86
C LEU A 109 -5.44 -0.06 1.59
N LEU A 110 -5.70 -0.47 0.36
CA LEU A 110 -7.02 -0.93 -0.08
C LEU A 110 -6.90 -2.31 -0.68
N ALA A 111 -7.65 -3.26 -0.15
CA ALA A 111 -7.75 -4.61 -0.70
C ALA A 111 -9.23 -5.00 -0.74
N VAL A 112 -9.62 -5.74 -1.78
CA VAL A 112 -11.01 -6.16 -1.97
C VAL A 112 -11.07 -7.67 -2.11
N GLY A 113 -11.74 -8.32 -1.17
CA GLY A 113 -11.97 -9.75 -1.19
C GLY A 113 -13.43 -10.10 -1.55
N ALA A 114 -13.75 -11.39 -1.50
CA ALA A 114 -15.10 -11.87 -1.80
C ALA A 114 -16.15 -11.27 -0.86
N ASP A 115 -15.76 -11.03 0.40
CA ASP A 115 -16.64 -10.49 1.43
C ASP A 115 -16.63 -8.95 1.49
N GLY A 116 -16.01 -8.31 0.52
CA GLY A 116 -15.96 -6.85 0.45
C GLY A 116 -14.56 -6.28 0.68
N PRO A 117 -14.47 -4.97 0.89
CA PRO A 117 -13.18 -4.29 0.98
C PRO A 117 -12.64 -4.24 2.41
N VAL A 118 -11.33 -4.00 2.51
CA VAL A 118 -10.70 -3.41 3.68
C VAL A 118 -9.99 -2.14 3.20
N VAL A 119 -10.30 -1.02 3.84
CA VAL A 119 -9.72 0.29 3.53
C VAL A 119 -9.05 0.81 4.78
N LEU A 120 -7.72 0.86 4.77
CA LEU A 120 -6.91 1.37 5.88
C LEU A 120 -6.36 2.72 5.48
N ARG A 121 -6.68 3.77 6.25
CA ARG A 121 -6.27 5.15 5.96
C ARG A 121 -5.60 5.77 7.17
N LEU A 122 -4.45 6.38 6.96
CA LEU A 122 -3.79 7.20 7.96
C LEU A 122 -4.06 8.66 7.64
N PHE A 123 -4.60 9.41 8.60
CA PHE A 123 -4.94 10.83 8.39
C PHE A 123 -3.96 11.78 9.05
N ASP A 124 -3.31 11.36 10.12
CA ASP A 124 -2.42 12.20 10.92
C ASP A 124 -1.18 11.41 11.31
N ARG A 125 -0.07 11.74 10.65
CA ARG A 125 1.20 11.05 10.89
C ARG A 125 1.87 11.46 12.20
N HIS A 126 1.53 12.60 12.76
CA HIS A 126 2.10 13.03 14.04
C HIS A 126 1.63 12.14 15.19
N LEU A 127 0.34 11.85 15.23
CA LEU A 127 -0.26 11.02 16.27
C LEU A 127 -0.56 9.60 15.76
N TRP A 128 -0.28 9.33 14.50
CA TRP A 128 -0.56 8.05 13.84
C TRP A 128 -2.02 7.66 14.00
N ARG A 129 -2.89 8.62 13.70
CA ARG A 129 -4.34 8.43 13.75
C ARG A 129 -4.90 8.12 12.39
N GLY A 130 -5.81 7.17 12.37
CA GLY A 130 -6.49 6.82 11.14
C GLY A 130 -7.70 5.95 11.42
N GLU A 131 -8.15 5.27 10.39
CA GLU A 131 -9.25 4.32 10.54
C GLU A 131 -9.11 3.18 9.55
N ILE A 132 -9.70 2.05 9.93
CA ILE A 132 -9.86 0.89 9.05
C ILE A 132 -11.36 0.69 8.87
N SER A 133 -11.79 0.50 7.62
CA SER A 133 -13.20 0.43 7.26
C SER A 133 -13.43 -0.72 6.29
N ARG A 134 -14.63 -1.29 6.38
CA ARG A 134 -15.11 -2.29 5.42
C ARG A 134 -16.27 -1.75 4.58
N ASP A 135 -16.47 -0.46 4.61
CA ASP A 135 -17.58 0.20 3.94
C ASP A 135 -17.34 0.34 2.43
N ALA A 136 -18.35 -0.01 1.65
CA ALA A 136 -18.28 0.09 0.19
C ALA A 136 -18.09 1.53 -0.30
N GLY A 137 -18.66 2.50 0.41
CA GLY A 137 -18.50 3.91 0.08
C GLY A 137 -17.07 4.38 0.32
N ALA A 138 -16.43 3.92 1.40
CA ALA A 138 -15.03 4.23 1.67
C ALA A 138 -14.12 3.66 0.58
N ARG A 139 -14.41 2.45 0.12
CA ARG A 139 -13.69 1.84 -1.00
C ARG A 139 -13.78 2.69 -2.26
N LEU A 140 -15.00 3.11 -2.59
CA LEU A 140 -15.24 3.87 -3.82
C LEU A 140 -14.47 5.19 -3.79
N ARG A 141 -14.54 5.92 -2.68
CA ARG A 141 -13.82 7.18 -2.52
C ARG A 141 -12.31 7.00 -2.58
N ALA A 142 -11.80 5.96 -1.93
CA ALA A 142 -10.37 5.66 -1.93
C ALA A 142 -9.87 5.34 -3.33
N LEU A 143 -10.63 4.53 -4.07
CA LEU A 143 -10.25 4.14 -5.43
C LEU A 143 -10.31 5.32 -6.39
N GLU A 144 -11.33 6.17 -6.30
CA GLU A 144 -11.42 7.38 -7.12
C GLU A 144 -10.23 8.29 -6.87
N TRP A 145 -9.88 8.49 -5.60
CA TRP A 145 -8.73 9.31 -5.24
C TRP A 145 -7.43 8.69 -5.76
N PHE A 146 -7.27 7.39 -5.56
CA PHE A 146 -6.07 6.68 -6.01
C PHE A 146 -5.91 6.78 -7.53
N ASP A 147 -6.97 6.54 -8.28
CA ASP A 147 -6.93 6.59 -9.74
C ASP A 147 -6.60 7.99 -10.26
N ALA A 148 -7.16 9.03 -9.62
CA ALA A 148 -6.86 10.41 -9.99
C ALA A 148 -5.39 10.72 -9.78
N LEU A 149 -4.82 10.25 -8.66
CA LEU A 149 -3.40 10.43 -8.36
C LEU A 149 -2.53 9.63 -9.34
N ALA A 150 -2.92 8.40 -9.64
CA ALA A 150 -2.19 7.52 -10.55
C ALA A 150 -2.09 8.11 -11.96
N GLN A 151 -3.13 8.79 -12.43
CA GLN A 151 -3.12 9.42 -13.75
C GLN A 151 -2.09 10.54 -13.86
N ARG A 152 -1.63 11.08 -12.74
CA ARG A 152 -0.64 12.15 -12.68
C ARG A 152 0.70 11.65 -12.16
N SER A 153 0.98 10.38 -12.39
CA SER A 153 2.19 9.74 -11.92
C SER A 153 3.02 9.23 -13.10
N SER A 154 4.26 8.84 -12.82
CA SER A 154 5.16 8.23 -13.80
C SER A 154 5.75 6.95 -13.24
N GLU A 155 6.21 6.06 -14.11
CA GLU A 155 6.81 4.81 -13.68
C GLU A 155 8.03 5.05 -12.80
N SER A 156 8.20 4.21 -11.78
CA SER A 156 9.28 4.31 -10.82
C SER A 156 9.53 2.96 -10.17
N PHE A 157 10.62 2.87 -9.39
CA PHE A 157 10.95 1.67 -8.61
C PHE A 157 10.89 0.40 -9.46
N ALA A 158 11.69 0.38 -10.51
CA ALA A 158 11.78 -0.77 -11.40
C ALA A 158 12.22 -2.03 -10.64
N PRO A 159 11.81 -3.23 -11.10
CA PRO A 159 12.19 -4.48 -10.44
C PRO A 159 13.69 -4.73 -10.44
N THR A 160 14.39 -4.21 -11.44
CA THR A 160 15.86 -4.33 -11.54
C THR A 160 16.45 -2.99 -11.88
N THR A 161 17.70 -2.78 -11.44
CA THR A 161 18.46 -1.61 -11.82
C THR A 161 19.40 -2.00 -12.94
N LEU A 162 19.09 -1.58 -14.15
CA LEU A 162 19.90 -1.91 -15.32
C LEU A 162 21.12 -1.01 -15.40
N GLY A 163 22.20 -1.56 -15.95
CA GLY A 163 23.42 -0.80 -16.17
C GLY A 163 24.28 -0.61 -14.94
N LEU A 164 23.99 -1.32 -13.92
CA LEU A 164 24.80 -1.28 -12.70
C LEU A 164 25.64 -2.51 -12.56
#